data_3957a528b7a2f1cbfdc568d87110b006
#
_entry.id   3957a528b7a2f1cbfdc568d87110b006
#
_cell.length_a   1.000
_cell.length_b   1.000
_cell.length_c   1.000
_cell.angle_alpha   90.00
_cell.angle_beta   90.00
_cell.angle_gamma   90.00
#
_symmetry.space_group_name_H-M   'P 1'
#
loop_
_entity.id
_entity.type
_entity.pdbx_description
1 polymer ?
#
loop_
_entity_poly.entity_id
_entity_poly.type
_entity_poly.pdbx_seq_one_letter_code
_entity_poly.pdbx_strand_id
1 'polypeptide(L)'
;MIKRIKIQEKRTMTREEFITLSKDHILYLDGATGSNLVKAGMPSGVCPEQWILEHQDVMLQLQKDYVQAGTNILYAPTFTANRVKLAEYHLEKNMTSMIRDLVAISKKAAESTPGHPVYVAGDLTMTGEQLKPMGKMELETLIDIYKEQILCLVDAGADLLVVETMMSLAETRAALIAAKEVCDLPVIATLTFEADGRTLFGTDAKTAAIVLESLGASAIGANCSTGPAQMESIISEMVSHTRIPVIAKPNAGLPFLDENGTTCYNMEAEEFAEEMEVLVNAGATILGGCCGTTPEFIRQIHERFGTDAKVAASRRPDGIRYLTSERITHSFGLDDGFFVVGERINPTGKKALQAQLREGSFEKVIQFAEEQDACGAKVLDINMGMSGIDEKASMLRALEEVSGVTNLPLSLDSSYVEVLEAALRNYPGRALVNSVSLETEKFEKLLPIVAKYGAMFILLPLSDAGLPKDIEEKKEIIHKIYDRALSLGMCKEDIVVDGLVATVGANPKAALETLETIRYCKENGFATICGLSNISFAMPERSFVNTAFLTLAIQAGLTMAIANPSQELLMSC
;
A
#
# COMPACT_ATOMS: atom_id res chain seq x y z
N MET A 1 -12.82 -20.28 10.92
CA MET A 1 -13.17 -19.17 11.82
C MET A 1 -12.07 -19.08 12.85
N ILE A 2 -10.96 -18.38 12.51
CA ILE A 2 -9.82 -18.19 13.43
C ILE A 2 -10.25 -17.09 14.41
N LYS A 3 -10.36 -17.43 15.70
CA LYS A 3 -10.70 -16.46 16.75
C LYS A 3 -9.54 -15.46 16.87
N ARG A 4 -9.85 -14.15 16.79
CA ARG A 4 -8.95 -13.09 17.25
C ARG A 4 -8.56 -13.39 18.71
N ILE A 5 -7.29 -13.61 18.96
CA ILE A 5 -6.78 -13.83 20.31
C ILE A 5 -6.80 -12.47 21.02
N LYS A 6 -7.67 -12.31 22.02
CA LYS A 6 -7.56 -11.22 22.98
C LYS A 6 -6.40 -11.55 23.90
N ILE A 7 -5.28 -10.83 23.73
CA ILE A 7 -4.11 -10.93 24.59
C ILE A 7 -4.49 -10.34 25.96
N GLN A 8 -4.37 -11.16 27.02
CA GLN A 8 -4.54 -10.71 28.41
C GLN A 8 -3.34 -9.86 28.85
N GLU A 9 -3.63 -8.61 29.21
CA GLU A 9 -2.92 -7.72 30.15
C GLU A 9 -1.39 -7.46 30.04
N LYS A 10 -0.70 -7.74 28.92
CA LYS A 10 0.51 -6.99 28.61
C LYS A 10 0.12 -5.80 27.72
N ARG A 11 0.42 -4.59 28.16
CA ARG A 11 0.23 -3.36 27.37
C ARG A 11 1.04 -3.48 26.08
N THR A 12 0.40 -3.89 25.00
CA THR A 12 0.99 -3.93 23.65
C THR A 12 1.01 -2.52 23.09
N MET A 13 2.06 -2.15 22.37
CA MET A 13 2.17 -0.88 21.67
C MET A 13 1.04 -0.78 20.64
N THR A 14 0.34 0.36 20.61
CA THR A 14 -0.64 0.68 19.56
C THR A 14 0.04 1.40 18.40
N ARG A 15 -0.63 1.42 17.23
CA ARG A 15 -0.17 2.20 16.07
C ARG A 15 -0.03 3.69 16.40
N GLU A 16 -0.96 4.25 17.16
CA GLU A 16 -0.95 5.67 17.56
C GLU A 16 0.20 5.99 18.50
N GLU A 17 0.47 5.10 19.48
CA GLU A 17 1.63 5.23 20.37
C GLU A 17 2.94 5.19 19.58
N PHE A 18 3.07 4.28 18.60
CA PHE A 18 4.26 4.20 17.74
C PHE A 18 4.45 5.47 16.90
N ILE A 19 3.39 5.95 16.25
CA ILE A 19 3.45 7.17 15.43
C ILE A 19 3.78 8.39 16.31
N THR A 20 3.21 8.48 17.52
CA THR A 20 3.51 9.57 18.45
C THR A 20 4.97 9.54 18.89
N LEU A 21 5.49 8.36 19.26
CA LEU A 21 6.89 8.19 19.64
C LEU A 21 7.88 8.63 18.53
N SER A 22 7.54 8.35 17.29
CA SER A 22 8.39 8.64 16.12
C SER A 22 8.21 10.05 15.53
N LYS A 23 7.24 10.84 16.01
CA LYS A 23 7.03 12.23 15.54
C LYS A 23 8.01 13.24 16.13
N ASP A 24 8.35 13.06 17.40
CA ASP A 24 9.11 14.01 18.18
C ASP A 24 10.58 13.63 18.34
N HIS A 25 10.94 12.39 17.93
CA HIS A 25 12.27 11.83 18.12
C HIS A 25 12.75 11.04 16.89
N ILE A 26 14.05 11.05 16.64
CA ILE A 26 14.66 10.03 15.80
C ILE A 26 14.67 8.72 16.58
N LEU A 27 14.19 7.66 15.92
CA LEU A 27 14.28 6.30 16.44
C LEU A 27 15.40 5.54 15.74
N TYR A 28 16.14 4.77 16.50
CA TYR A 28 17.24 3.95 16.00
C TYR A 28 16.86 2.47 15.96
N LEU A 29 16.98 1.89 14.78
CA LEU A 29 16.93 0.45 14.55
C LEU A 29 18.31 -0.16 14.81
N ASP A 30 18.37 -1.48 14.84
CA ASP A 30 19.65 -2.18 14.82
C ASP A 30 20.33 -2.12 13.43
N GLY A 31 21.47 -2.78 13.34
CA GLY A 31 22.19 -2.99 12.09
C GLY A 31 22.05 -4.42 11.57
N ALA A 32 23.04 -4.86 10.80
CA ALA A 32 23.03 -6.18 10.20
C ALA A 32 23.07 -7.31 11.24
N THR A 33 22.24 -8.33 11.03
CA THR A 33 22.36 -9.61 11.73
C THR A 33 23.24 -10.59 10.92
N GLY A 34 22.86 -10.90 9.69
CA GLY A 34 23.51 -11.95 8.90
C GLY A 34 25.01 -11.76 8.70
N SER A 35 25.46 -10.58 8.26
CA SER A 35 26.89 -10.32 8.04
C SER A 35 27.73 -10.40 9.33
N ASN A 36 27.16 -10.05 10.49
CA ASN A 36 27.85 -10.18 11.78
C ASN A 36 27.90 -11.64 12.25
N LEU A 37 26.85 -12.43 12.00
CA LEU A 37 26.86 -13.87 12.31
C LEU A 37 27.87 -14.63 11.44
N VAL A 38 28.02 -14.29 10.16
CA VAL A 38 29.05 -14.85 9.28
C VAL A 38 30.44 -14.52 9.83
N LYS A 39 30.69 -13.27 10.27
CA LYS A 39 31.95 -12.89 10.93
C LYS A 39 32.19 -13.66 12.24
N ALA A 40 31.13 -14.04 12.95
CA ALA A 40 31.19 -14.85 14.17
C ALA A 40 31.33 -16.36 13.91
N GLY A 41 31.39 -16.78 12.64
CA GLY A 41 31.65 -18.18 12.26
C GLY A 41 30.42 -18.95 11.74
N MET A 42 29.32 -18.30 11.44
CA MET A 42 28.16 -18.96 10.80
C MET A 42 28.54 -19.42 9.38
N PRO A 43 28.43 -20.72 9.07
CA PRO A 43 28.76 -21.22 7.74
C PRO A 43 27.74 -20.84 6.70
N SER A 44 28.11 -20.82 5.42
CA SER A 44 27.16 -20.69 4.31
C SER A 44 26.27 -21.94 4.18
N GLY A 45 25.02 -21.74 3.76
CA GLY A 45 24.09 -22.84 3.43
C GLY A 45 23.41 -23.50 4.64
N VAL A 46 23.56 -22.98 5.84
CA VAL A 46 22.82 -23.40 7.03
C VAL A 46 21.56 -22.54 7.22
N CYS A 47 20.58 -23.09 7.95
CA CYS A 47 19.43 -22.29 8.41
C CYS A 47 19.90 -21.30 9.48
N PRO A 48 19.83 -19.97 9.23
CA PRO A 48 20.32 -18.97 10.19
C PRO A 48 19.62 -19.07 11.54
N GLU A 49 18.31 -19.27 11.55
CA GLU A 49 17.50 -19.37 12.77
C GLU A 49 17.93 -20.56 13.63
N GLN A 50 18.21 -21.72 13.01
CA GLN A 50 18.70 -22.89 13.73
C GLN A 50 20.10 -22.64 14.28
N TRP A 51 21.00 -22.07 13.48
CA TRP A 51 22.36 -21.76 13.92
C TRP A 51 22.35 -20.79 15.11
N ILE A 52 21.50 -19.76 15.08
CA ILE A 52 21.32 -18.81 16.19
C ILE A 52 20.85 -19.54 17.47
N LEU A 53 19.91 -20.47 17.36
CA LEU A 53 19.42 -21.24 18.52
C LEU A 53 20.50 -22.17 19.10
N GLU A 54 21.44 -22.65 18.28
CA GLU A 54 22.60 -23.42 18.71
C GLU A 54 23.72 -22.54 19.29
N HIS A 55 23.75 -21.23 18.98
CA HIS A 55 24.76 -20.24 19.37
C HIS A 55 24.10 -18.98 19.98
N GLN A 56 23.18 -19.18 20.92
CA GLN A 56 22.36 -18.09 21.48
C GLN A 56 23.16 -16.97 22.14
N ASP A 57 24.33 -17.29 22.71
CA ASP A 57 25.23 -16.33 23.31
C ASP A 57 25.81 -15.34 22.30
N VAL A 58 26.10 -15.78 21.08
CA VAL A 58 26.56 -14.91 19.98
C VAL A 58 25.50 -13.89 19.61
N MET A 59 24.26 -14.36 19.37
CA MET A 59 23.16 -13.46 19.01
C MET A 59 22.79 -12.52 20.16
N LEU A 60 22.70 -13.04 21.37
CA LEU A 60 22.42 -12.24 22.56
C LEU A 60 23.47 -11.14 22.76
N GLN A 61 24.75 -11.44 22.57
CA GLN A 61 25.82 -10.44 22.70
C GLN A 61 25.70 -9.37 21.61
N LEU A 62 25.52 -9.76 20.35
CA LEU A 62 25.35 -8.82 19.23
C LEU A 62 24.18 -7.85 19.49
N GLN A 63 23.03 -8.35 19.92
CA GLN A 63 21.87 -7.50 20.20
C GLN A 63 22.08 -6.60 21.43
N LYS A 64 22.79 -7.06 22.47
CA LYS A 64 23.18 -6.19 23.59
C LYS A 64 24.10 -5.07 23.14
N ASP A 65 25.03 -5.34 22.24
CA ASP A 65 25.94 -4.33 21.70
C ASP A 65 25.16 -3.29 20.88
N TYR A 66 24.11 -3.69 20.13
CA TYR A 66 23.18 -2.77 19.48
C TYR A 66 22.40 -1.92 20.49
N VAL A 67 21.88 -2.51 21.56
CA VAL A 67 21.20 -1.76 22.64
C VAL A 67 22.13 -0.72 23.26
N GLN A 68 23.39 -1.09 23.55
CA GLN A 68 24.40 -0.17 24.08
C GLN A 68 24.79 0.93 23.08
N ALA A 69 24.67 0.67 21.77
CA ALA A 69 24.90 1.64 20.72
C ALA A 69 23.75 2.68 20.56
N GLY A 70 22.61 2.50 21.26
CA GLY A 70 21.49 3.42 21.26
C GLY A 70 20.25 2.94 20.50
N THR A 71 20.20 1.68 20.07
CA THR A 71 19.03 1.11 19.37
C THR A 71 17.77 1.19 20.23
N ASN A 72 16.66 1.67 19.64
CA ASN A 72 15.33 1.71 20.24
C ASN A 72 14.46 0.51 19.83
N ILE A 73 14.72 -0.07 18.67
CA ILE A 73 13.95 -1.20 18.12
C ILE A 73 14.92 -2.26 17.62
N LEU A 74 14.94 -3.42 18.27
CA LEU A 74 15.67 -4.61 17.83
C LEU A 74 14.77 -5.44 16.91
N TYR A 75 15.31 -5.95 15.82
CA TYR A 75 14.67 -6.95 15.00
C TYR A 75 14.96 -8.35 15.57
N ALA A 76 13.92 -9.09 15.91
CA ALA A 76 14.06 -10.48 16.28
C ALA A 76 14.61 -11.27 15.08
N PRO A 77 15.55 -12.22 15.28
CA PRO A 77 16.16 -12.94 14.16
C PRO A 77 15.22 -14.01 13.60
N THR A 78 14.05 -13.57 13.13
CA THR A 78 12.97 -14.41 12.59
C THR A 78 12.71 -14.15 11.11
N PHE A 79 13.63 -13.47 10.45
CA PHE A 79 13.57 -12.97 9.07
C PHE A 79 13.05 -14.02 8.09
N THR A 80 13.63 -15.25 8.10
CA THR A 80 13.19 -16.34 7.23
C THR A 80 12.40 -17.44 7.97
N ALA A 81 11.94 -17.20 9.20
CA ALA A 81 11.23 -18.18 10.02
C ALA A 81 9.77 -18.41 9.58
N ASN A 82 9.53 -18.61 8.29
CA ASN A 82 8.24 -19.03 7.75
C ASN A 82 8.29 -20.49 7.28
N ARG A 83 7.12 -21.13 7.15
CA ARG A 83 7.05 -22.56 6.81
C ARG A 83 7.68 -22.91 5.47
N VAL A 84 7.71 -21.97 4.49
CA VAL A 84 8.30 -22.19 3.16
C VAL A 84 9.82 -22.26 3.26
N LYS A 85 10.43 -21.26 3.88
CA LYS A 85 11.89 -21.21 4.07
C LYS A 85 12.40 -22.30 5.00
N LEU A 86 11.71 -22.55 6.10
CA LEU A 86 12.08 -23.62 7.02
C LEU A 86 11.97 -25.02 6.41
N ALA A 87 11.06 -25.22 5.43
CA ALA A 87 10.94 -26.48 4.72
C ALA A 87 12.17 -26.83 3.86
N GLU A 88 12.95 -25.83 3.40
CA GLU A 88 14.22 -26.05 2.71
C GLU A 88 15.24 -26.82 3.58
N TYR A 89 15.07 -26.73 4.91
CA TYR A 89 15.90 -27.36 5.93
C TYR A 89 15.17 -28.46 6.72
N HIS A 90 13.95 -28.84 6.34
CA HIS A 90 13.07 -29.79 7.05
C HIS A 90 12.70 -29.36 8.49
N LEU A 91 12.62 -28.05 8.74
CA LEU A 91 12.36 -27.44 10.04
C LEU A 91 10.97 -26.80 10.17
N GLU A 92 10.12 -26.91 9.18
CA GLU A 92 8.78 -26.27 9.15
C GLU A 92 7.90 -26.65 10.36
N LYS A 93 8.06 -27.83 10.91
CA LYS A 93 7.32 -28.30 12.10
C LYS A 93 7.81 -27.64 13.39
N ASN A 94 9.01 -27.09 13.39
CA ASN A 94 9.62 -26.47 14.55
C ASN A 94 9.39 -24.96 14.61
N MET A 95 8.74 -24.37 13.59
CA MET A 95 8.57 -22.93 13.41
C MET A 95 8.11 -22.22 14.69
N THR A 96 7.03 -22.69 15.33
CA THR A 96 6.46 -22.04 16.53
C THR A 96 7.46 -22.02 17.70
N SER A 97 8.17 -23.12 17.96
CA SER A 97 9.18 -23.17 19.03
C SER A 97 10.40 -22.32 18.70
N MET A 98 10.85 -22.35 17.44
CA MET A 98 11.97 -21.53 16.99
C MET A 98 11.68 -20.05 17.14
N ILE A 99 10.54 -19.57 16.63
CA ILE A 99 10.13 -18.14 16.75
C ILE A 99 10.05 -17.72 18.22
N ARG A 100 9.43 -18.53 19.08
CA ARG A 100 9.35 -18.22 20.52
C ARG A 100 10.73 -18.04 21.13
N ASP A 101 11.66 -18.95 20.86
CA ASP A 101 12.98 -18.96 21.48
C ASP A 101 13.87 -17.83 20.89
N LEU A 102 13.74 -17.51 19.60
CA LEU A 102 14.42 -16.38 18.95
C LEU A 102 13.93 -15.02 19.49
N VAL A 103 12.63 -14.83 19.62
CA VAL A 103 12.06 -13.60 20.22
C VAL A 103 12.50 -13.46 21.69
N ALA A 104 12.59 -14.56 22.43
CA ALA A 104 13.06 -14.55 23.83
C ALA A 104 14.52 -14.07 23.95
N ILE A 105 15.41 -14.39 22.99
CA ILE A 105 16.78 -13.86 22.95
C ILE A 105 16.74 -12.33 22.82
N SER A 106 15.95 -11.81 21.88
CA SER A 106 15.83 -10.36 21.65
C SER A 106 15.21 -9.63 22.84
N LYS A 107 14.19 -10.20 23.49
CA LYS A 107 13.61 -9.65 24.72
C LYS A 107 14.65 -9.56 25.85
N LYS A 108 15.47 -10.61 26.03
CA LYS A 108 16.55 -10.61 27.00
C LYS A 108 17.63 -9.56 26.70
N ALA A 109 17.92 -9.30 25.42
CA ALA A 109 18.82 -8.24 25.01
C ALA A 109 18.22 -6.86 25.27
N ALA A 110 16.93 -6.64 24.94
CA ALA A 110 16.21 -5.39 25.17
C ALA A 110 16.18 -4.96 26.65
N GLU A 111 16.14 -5.91 27.57
CA GLU A 111 16.15 -5.67 29.02
C GLU A 111 17.56 -5.42 29.60
N SER A 112 18.61 -5.46 28.77
CA SER A 112 20.01 -5.41 29.27
C SER A 112 20.44 -4.03 29.79
N THR A 113 19.78 -2.95 29.38
CA THR A 113 20.15 -1.58 29.74
C THR A 113 19.00 -0.89 30.49
N PRO A 114 19.06 -0.80 31.84
CA PRO A 114 18.02 -0.16 32.62
C PRO A 114 17.86 1.32 32.24
N GLY A 115 16.60 1.76 32.11
CA GLY A 115 16.27 3.16 31.80
C GLY A 115 16.29 3.52 30.31
N HIS A 116 16.70 2.62 29.43
CA HIS A 116 16.59 2.77 27.98
C HIS A 116 15.53 1.78 27.44
N PRO A 117 14.32 2.25 27.11
CA PRO A 117 13.28 1.37 26.60
C PRO A 117 13.61 0.91 25.19
N VAL A 118 13.67 -0.40 24.99
CA VAL A 118 13.91 -1.04 23.69
C VAL A 118 12.75 -1.95 23.36
N TYR A 119 12.24 -1.84 22.15
CA TYR A 119 11.14 -2.65 21.62
C TYR A 119 11.70 -3.78 20.75
N VAL A 120 10.98 -4.88 20.66
CA VAL A 120 11.34 -6.03 19.83
C VAL A 120 10.34 -6.16 18.69
N ALA A 121 10.80 -5.97 17.47
CA ALA A 121 10.02 -6.20 16.26
C ALA A 121 10.12 -7.66 15.83
N GLY A 122 8.98 -8.31 15.60
CA GLY A 122 8.93 -9.57 14.89
C GLY A 122 9.23 -9.36 13.42
N ASP A 123 10.27 -10.00 12.90
CA ASP A 123 10.82 -9.73 11.57
C ASP A 123 10.32 -10.74 10.54
N LEU A 124 9.81 -10.21 9.42
CA LEU A 124 9.26 -10.94 8.29
C LEU A 124 9.85 -10.42 6.98
N THR A 125 10.05 -11.33 6.02
CA THR A 125 10.45 -11.01 4.65
C THR A 125 9.71 -11.85 3.63
N MET A 126 10.09 -11.74 2.34
CA MET A 126 9.56 -12.58 1.27
C MET A 126 9.79 -14.07 1.52
N THR A 127 8.87 -14.90 1.04
CA THR A 127 8.99 -16.36 1.13
C THR A 127 10.00 -16.95 0.14
N GLY A 128 10.37 -16.19 -0.89
CA GLY A 128 11.17 -16.65 -2.02
C GLY A 128 10.35 -17.27 -3.15
N GLU A 129 9.07 -17.55 -2.92
CA GLU A 129 8.13 -18.01 -3.95
C GLU A 129 7.38 -16.81 -4.54
N GLN A 130 7.30 -16.73 -5.86
CA GLN A 130 6.66 -15.62 -6.55
C GLN A 130 5.13 -15.84 -6.68
N LEU A 131 4.38 -14.75 -6.52
CA LEU A 131 2.93 -14.72 -6.75
C LEU A 131 2.60 -14.95 -8.24
N LYS A 132 1.43 -15.54 -8.50
CA LYS A 132 0.84 -15.54 -9.84
C LYS A 132 0.63 -14.11 -10.34
N PRO A 133 0.74 -13.90 -11.68
CA PRO A 133 0.98 -14.88 -12.74
C PRO A 133 2.47 -15.19 -12.96
N MET A 134 3.39 -14.45 -12.35
CA MET A 134 4.84 -14.62 -12.54
C MET A 134 5.35 -15.95 -11.97
N GLY A 135 4.85 -16.35 -10.81
CA GLY A 135 5.16 -17.60 -10.13
C GLY A 135 3.96 -18.53 -10.01
N LYS A 136 3.97 -19.38 -8.97
CA LYS A 136 2.92 -20.37 -8.70
C LYS A 136 2.14 -20.11 -7.41
N MET A 137 2.61 -19.17 -6.59
CA MET A 137 2.00 -18.88 -5.28
C MET A 137 0.65 -18.17 -5.47
N GLU A 138 -0.40 -18.70 -4.85
CA GLU A 138 -1.69 -18.01 -4.76
C GLU A 138 -1.62 -16.94 -3.65
N LEU A 139 -2.27 -15.79 -3.85
CA LEU A 139 -2.28 -14.71 -2.85
C LEU A 139 -2.81 -15.17 -1.49
N GLU A 140 -3.90 -15.94 -1.46
CA GLU A 140 -4.47 -16.44 -0.21
C GLU A 140 -3.52 -17.38 0.52
N THR A 141 -2.79 -18.22 -0.22
CA THR A 141 -1.76 -19.09 0.36
C THR A 141 -0.64 -18.28 1.00
N LEU A 142 -0.20 -17.22 0.34
CA LEU A 142 0.82 -16.32 0.87
C LEU A 142 0.34 -15.59 2.13
N ILE A 143 -0.88 -15.07 2.10
CA ILE A 143 -1.50 -14.43 3.27
C ILE A 143 -1.57 -15.41 4.46
N ASP A 144 -1.92 -16.67 4.22
CA ASP A 144 -1.99 -17.70 5.27
C ASP A 144 -0.59 -18.03 5.84
N ILE A 145 0.46 -18.05 5.00
CA ILE A 145 1.85 -18.21 5.45
C ILE A 145 2.25 -17.07 6.38
N TYR A 146 1.97 -15.83 6.01
CA TYR A 146 2.27 -14.68 6.87
C TYR A 146 1.43 -14.68 8.16
N LYS A 147 0.14 -15.03 8.11
CA LYS A 147 -0.69 -15.16 9.32
C LYS A 147 -0.11 -16.15 10.32
N GLU A 148 0.36 -17.29 9.82
CA GLU A 148 0.96 -18.33 10.65
C GLU A 148 2.20 -17.83 11.37
N GLN A 149 3.12 -17.16 10.66
CA GLN A 149 4.32 -16.57 11.24
C GLN A 149 3.97 -15.44 12.22
N ILE A 150 3.07 -14.53 11.85
CA ILE A 150 2.64 -13.40 12.68
C ILE A 150 2.01 -13.88 13.98
N LEU A 151 1.14 -14.89 13.95
CA LEU A 151 0.54 -15.45 15.17
C LEU A 151 1.62 -15.99 16.13
N CYS A 152 2.64 -16.68 15.61
CA CYS A 152 3.76 -17.14 16.42
C CYS A 152 4.56 -15.98 17.03
N LEU A 153 4.79 -14.88 16.28
CA LEU A 153 5.48 -13.69 16.75
C LEU A 153 4.69 -12.96 17.85
N VAL A 154 3.38 -12.82 17.67
CA VAL A 154 2.47 -12.24 18.66
C VAL A 154 2.45 -13.06 19.95
N ASP A 155 2.34 -14.38 19.84
CA ASP A 155 2.35 -15.29 21.00
C ASP A 155 3.71 -15.29 21.72
N ALA A 156 4.81 -15.09 20.98
CA ALA A 156 6.16 -14.95 21.53
C ALA A 156 6.38 -13.58 22.22
N GLY A 157 5.47 -12.61 22.03
CA GLY A 157 5.48 -11.32 22.71
C GLY A 157 6.24 -10.22 21.97
N ALA A 158 6.29 -10.25 20.65
CA ALA A 158 6.77 -9.11 19.85
C ALA A 158 5.96 -7.85 20.17
N ASP A 159 6.61 -6.68 20.18
CA ASP A 159 5.96 -5.39 20.48
C ASP A 159 5.39 -4.74 19.22
N LEU A 160 5.99 -5.00 18.08
CA LEU A 160 5.57 -4.57 16.74
C LEU A 160 6.03 -5.61 15.71
N LEU A 161 5.62 -5.42 14.47
CA LEU A 161 6.05 -6.25 13.33
C LEU A 161 6.84 -5.40 12.34
N VAL A 162 7.85 -6.00 11.72
CA VAL A 162 8.56 -5.44 10.57
C VAL A 162 8.44 -6.39 9.38
N VAL A 163 8.14 -5.83 8.23
CA VAL A 163 8.13 -6.50 6.93
C VAL A 163 9.22 -5.83 6.11
N GLU A 164 10.42 -6.45 6.06
CA GLU A 164 11.58 -5.78 5.48
C GLU A 164 12.17 -6.50 4.25
N THR A 165 12.99 -5.76 3.49
CA THR A 165 13.71 -6.25 2.30
C THR A 165 12.75 -6.75 1.22
N MET A 166 11.59 -6.11 1.11
CA MET A 166 10.56 -6.51 0.18
C MET A 166 10.85 -5.95 -1.23
N MET A 167 10.75 -6.82 -2.24
CA MET A 167 10.98 -6.44 -3.64
C MET A 167 9.67 -6.34 -4.43
N SER A 168 8.55 -6.83 -3.86
CA SER A 168 7.22 -6.85 -4.45
C SER A 168 6.22 -6.11 -3.58
N LEU A 169 5.54 -5.11 -4.15
CA LEU A 169 4.47 -4.39 -3.45
C LEU A 169 3.29 -5.32 -3.15
N ALA A 170 2.95 -6.22 -4.08
CA ALA A 170 1.87 -7.20 -3.88
C ALA A 170 2.14 -8.13 -2.70
N GLU A 171 3.37 -8.64 -2.55
CA GLU A 171 3.75 -9.48 -1.40
C GLU A 171 3.80 -8.69 -0.09
N THR A 172 4.28 -7.44 -0.12
CA THR A 172 4.26 -6.55 1.05
C THR A 172 2.83 -6.29 1.52
N ARG A 173 1.91 -6.05 0.58
CA ARG A 173 0.48 -5.93 0.88
C ARG A 173 -0.10 -7.20 1.50
N ALA A 174 0.29 -8.38 1.00
CA ALA A 174 -0.15 -9.66 1.57
C ALA A 174 0.23 -9.78 3.05
N ALA A 175 1.46 -9.39 3.43
CA ALA A 175 1.92 -9.38 4.82
C ALA A 175 1.13 -8.38 5.68
N LEU A 176 0.87 -7.15 5.17
CA LEU A 176 0.07 -6.15 5.90
C LEU A 176 -1.40 -6.60 6.07
N ILE A 177 -1.99 -7.21 5.05
CA ILE A 177 -3.35 -7.79 5.12
C ILE A 177 -3.39 -8.90 6.16
N ALA A 178 -2.40 -9.81 6.14
CA ALA A 178 -2.28 -10.87 7.12
C ALA A 178 -2.23 -10.32 8.55
N ALA A 179 -1.38 -9.31 8.80
CA ALA A 179 -1.27 -8.68 10.11
C ALA A 179 -2.60 -8.07 10.57
N LYS A 180 -3.26 -7.27 9.73
CA LYS A 180 -4.58 -6.68 10.03
C LYS A 180 -5.66 -7.71 10.38
N GLU A 181 -5.56 -8.91 9.84
CA GLU A 181 -6.57 -9.95 10.06
C GLU A 181 -6.34 -10.73 11.35
N VAL A 182 -5.13 -10.73 11.90
CA VAL A 182 -4.80 -11.58 13.06
C VAL A 182 -4.32 -10.82 14.30
N CYS A 183 -3.86 -9.57 14.20
CA CYS A 183 -3.40 -8.78 15.35
C CYS A 183 -3.66 -7.28 15.18
N ASP A 184 -3.37 -6.50 16.23
CA ASP A 184 -3.47 -5.04 16.26
C ASP A 184 -2.09 -4.37 16.51
N LEU A 185 -0.98 -5.13 16.37
CA LEU A 185 0.37 -4.58 16.52
C LEU A 185 0.70 -3.57 15.41
N PRO A 186 1.50 -2.53 15.71
CA PRO A 186 2.07 -1.67 14.68
C PRO A 186 2.86 -2.51 13.67
N VAL A 187 2.72 -2.19 12.39
CA VAL A 187 3.50 -2.82 11.31
C VAL A 187 4.31 -1.76 10.61
N ILE A 188 5.63 -1.91 10.58
CA ILE A 188 6.52 -1.10 9.76
C ILE A 188 6.94 -1.90 8.52
N ALA A 189 7.12 -1.22 7.38
CA ALA A 189 7.42 -1.90 6.14
C ALA A 189 8.53 -1.18 5.37
N THR A 190 9.52 -1.94 4.87
CA THR A 190 10.58 -1.43 4.03
C THR A 190 10.73 -2.26 2.75
N LEU A 191 10.96 -1.55 1.65
CA LEU A 191 11.21 -2.16 0.36
C LEU A 191 12.67 -1.95 -0.05
N THR A 192 13.15 -2.82 -0.93
CA THR A 192 14.47 -2.71 -1.55
C THR A 192 14.31 -2.18 -2.96
N PHE A 193 15.06 -1.13 -3.28
CA PHE A 193 15.02 -0.46 -4.58
C PHE A 193 16.34 -0.67 -5.32
N GLU A 194 16.25 -0.90 -6.62
CA GLU A 194 17.39 -0.99 -7.52
C GLU A 194 17.94 0.43 -7.86
N ALA A 195 19.03 0.47 -8.60
CA ALA A 195 19.70 1.73 -8.95
C ALA A 195 18.84 2.70 -9.77
N ASP A 196 17.80 2.22 -10.43
CA ASP A 196 16.83 3.03 -11.18
C ASP A 196 15.71 3.64 -10.31
N GLY A 197 15.76 3.42 -8.99
CA GLY A 197 14.77 3.90 -8.02
C GLY A 197 13.47 3.11 -8.00
N ARG A 198 13.47 1.90 -8.56
CA ARG A 198 12.32 0.98 -8.55
C ARG A 198 12.66 -0.31 -7.83
N THR A 199 11.64 -0.97 -7.30
CA THR A 199 11.79 -2.34 -6.83
C THR A 199 11.97 -3.30 -7.99
N LEU A 200 12.41 -4.53 -7.73
CA LEU A 200 12.56 -5.59 -8.76
C LEU A 200 11.27 -5.78 -9.60
N PHE A 201 10.10 -5.58 -9.02
CA PHE A 201 8.81 -5.68 -9.71
C PHE A 201 8.31 -4.35 -10.30
N GLY A 202 9.14 -3.31 -10.30
CA GLY A 202 8.92 -2.04 -10.99
C GLY A 202 8.15 -0.98 -10.22
N THR A 203 7.90 -1.17 -8.92
CA THR A 203 7.23 -0.18 -8.05
C THR A 203 8.16 0.99 -7.76
N ASP A 204 7.72 2.22 -7.98
CA ASP A 204 8.45 3.42 -7.57
C ASP A 204 8.21 3.79 -6.09
N ALA A 205 9.08 4.62 -5.52
CA ALA A 205 9.05 5.01 -4.12
C ALA A 205 7.75 5.74 -3.73
N LYS A 206 7.22 6.58 -4.61
CA LYS A 206 5.94 7.29 -4.45
C LYS A 206 4.77 6.31 -4.32
N THR A 207 4.68 5.37 -5.25
CA THR A 207 3.62 4.35 -5.27
C THR A 207 3.68 3.48 -4.01
N ALA A 208 4.88 3.03 -3.63
CA ALA A 208 5.09 2.27 -2.41
C ALA A 208 4.61 3.04 -1.17
N ALA A 209 5.01 4.31 -1.04
CA ALA A 209 4.62 5.15 0.10
C ALA A 209 3.10 5.28 0.23
N ILE A 210 2.41 5.59 -0.88
CA ILE A 210 0.97 5.80 -0.91
C ILE A 210 0.21 4.52 -0.59
N VAL A 211 0.57 3.39 -1.20
CA VAL A 211 -0.14 2.12 -1.02
C VAL A 211 0.04 1.60 0.40
N LEU A 212 1.26 1.61 0.94
CA LEU A 212 1.54 1.06 2.27
C LEU A 212 0.94 1.92 3.39
N GLU A 213 1.01 3.27 3.29
CA GLU A 213 0.33 4.17 4.23
C GLU A 213 -1.18 3.94 4.20
N SER A 214 -1.79 3.92 3.02
CA SER A 214 -3.23 3.72 2.85
C SER A 214 -3.68 2.36 3.41
N LEU A 215 -2.85 1.34 3.27
CA LEU A 215 -3.10 0.01 3.84
C LEU A 215 -2.86 -0.04 5.36
N GLY A 216 -2.38 1.03 5.97
CA GLY A 216 -2.28 1.21 7.42
C GLY A 216 -0.93 0.81 8.02
N ALA A 217 0.15 0.81 7.27
CA ALA A 217 1.50 0.74 7.83
C ALA A 217 1.71 1.86 8.86
N SER A 218 2.52 1.60 9.88
CA SER A 218 2.85 2.56 10.94
C SER A 218 4.08 3.39 10.62
N ALA A 219 4.98 2.85 9.82
CA ALA A 219 6.09 3.53 9.15
C ALA A 219 6.43 2.78 7.86
N ILE A 220 7.03 3.49 6.93
CA ILE A 220 7.48 2.92 5.64
C ILE A 220 8.90 3.36 5.36
N GLY A 221 9.59 2.71 4.43
CA GLY A 221 10.91 3.14 4.05
C GLY A 221 11.62 2.25 3.06
N ALA A 222 12.94 2.43 3.03
CA ALA A 222 13.84 1.64 2.19
C ALA A 222 14.96 1.02 3.02
N ASN A 223 15.34 -0.20 2.65
CA ASN A 223 16.48 -0.87 3.26
C ASN A 223 17.27 -1.67 2.23
N CYS A 224 18.53 -1.97 2.56
CA CYS A 224 19.42 -2.77 1.73
C CYS A 224 19.77 -2.15 0.37
N SER A 225 20.32 -2.93 -0.55
CA SER A 225 20.71 -2.63 -1.93
C SER A 225 21.85 -1.59 -2.06
N THR A 226 21.73 -0.42 -1.45
CA THR A 226 22.62 0.74 -1.66
C THR A 226 23.16 1.31 -0.35
N GLY A 227 24.17 2.19 -0.44
CA GLY A 227 24.63 3.03 0.65
C GLY A 227 23.72 4.25 0.89
N PRO A 228 24.02 5.07 1.91
CA PRO A 228 23.17 6.20 2.28
C PRO A 228 22.96 7.22 1.15
N ALA A 229 24.01 7.66 0.50
CA ALA A 229 23.94 8.68 -0.55
C ALA A 229 23.02 8.29 -1.72
N GLN A 230 23.07 7.02 -2.13
CA GLN A 230 22.24 6.52 -3.25
C GLN A 230 20.75 6.37 -2.86
N MET A 231 20.45 6.26 -1.56
CA MET A 231 19.08 6.11 -1.05
C MET A 231 18.33 7.45 -0.92
N GLU A 232 19.03 8.60 -1.01
CA GLU A 232 18.47 9.93 -0.75
C GLU A 232 17.22 10.22 -1.58
N SER A 233 17.27 9.99 -2.88
CA SER A 233 16.15 10.29 -3.79
C SER A 233 14.90 9.46 -3.44
N ILE A 234 15.08 8.21 -3.04
CA ILE A 234 14.00 7.29 -2.63
C ILE A 234 13.35 7.80 -1.34
N ILE A 235 14.15 8.14 -0.34
CA ILE A 235 13.66 8.65 0.95
C ILE A 235 12.95 10.00 0.74
N SER A 236 13.54 10.92 -0.03
CA SER A 236 12.94 12.22 -0.35
C SER A 236 11.58 12.08 -1.03
N GLU A 237 11.46 11.15 -1.98
CA GLU A 237 10.20 10.87 -2.68
C GLU A 237 9.14 10.29 -1.72
N MET A 238 9.52 9.34 -0.85
CA MET A 238 8.61 8.79 0.16
C MET A 238 8.13 9.86 1.14
N VAL A 239 9.03 10.67 1.70
CA VAL A 239 8.69 11.76 2.63
C VAL A 239 7.73 12.76 2.01
N SER A 240 7.89 13.05 0.71
CA SER A 240 7.03 13.98 -0.03
C SER A 240 5.61 13.46 -0.25
N HIS A 241 5.36 12.16 -0.05
CA HIS A 241 4.08 11.52 -0.38
C HIS A 241 3.44 10.76 0.79
N THR A 242 4.01 10.81 1.99
CA THR A 242 3.47 10.14 3.19
C THR A 242 3.30 11.10 4.36
N ARG A 243 2.41 10.75 5.30
CA ARG A 243 2.21 11.43 6.60
C ARG A 243 2.74 10.62 7.78
N ILE A 244 3.19 9.39 7.53
CA ILE A 244 3.77 8.50 8.55
C ILE A 244 5.30 8.56 8.52
N PRO A 245 5.99 8.12 9.58
CA PRO A 245 7.44 8.13 9.65
C PRO A 245 8.11 7.36 8.52
N VAL A 246 9.27 7.85 8.06
CA VAL A 246 10.05 7.20 7.00
C VAL A 246 11.33 6.59 7.57
N ILE A 247 11.58 5.33 7.20
CA ILE A 247 12.69 4.50 7.63
C ILE A 247 13.79 4.55 6.56
N ALA A 248 15.03 4.79 7.01
CA ALA A 248 16.23 4.64 6.19
C ALA A 248 17.19 3.64 6.84
N LYS A 249 17.42 2.49 6.18
CA LYS A 249 18.28 1.40 6.69
C LYS A 249 19.23 0.91 5.57
N PRO A 250 20.20 1.77 5.12
CA PRO A 250 21.09 1.45 4.02
C PRO A 250 22.19 0.44 4.43
N ASN A 251 22.91 -0.09 3.44
CA ASN A 251 24.12 -0.90 3.63
C ASN A 251 25.32 0.00 4.01
N ALA A 252 26.37 -0.62 4.50
CA ALA A 252 27.67 0.01 4.73
C ALA A 252 28.41 0.29 3.39
N GLY A 253 27.78 1.09 2.52
CA GLY A 253 28.21 1.35 1.15
C GLY A 253 27.67 0.35 0.12
N LEU A 254 28.23 0.37 -1.08
CA LEU A 254 27.85 -0.56 -2.14
C LEU A 254 28.51 -1.94 -1.92
N PRO A 255 27.80 -3.05 -2.17
CA PRO A 255 28.38 -4.37 -2.09
C PRO A 255 29.42 -4.59 -3.19
N PHE A 256 30.51 -5.27 -2.87
CA PHE A 256 31.50 -5.77 -3.83
C PHE A 256 31.90 -7.21 -3.48
N LEU A 257 32.46 -7.93 -4.43
CA LEU A 257 32.97 -9.27 -4.21
C LEU A 257 34.46 -9.20 -3.92
N ASP A 258 34.91 -9.89 -2.85
CA ASP A 258 36.35 -10.10 -2.56
C ASP A 258 36.94 -11.15 -3.51
N GLU A 259 38.24 -11.43 -3.33
CA GLU A 259 38.99 -12.43 -4.12
C GLU A 259 38.45 -13.86 -4.00
N ASN A 260 37.64 -14.12 -2.96
CA ASN A 260 37.03 -15.43 -2.68
C ASN A 260 35.57 -15.48 -3.16
N GLY A 261 35.05 -14.39 -3.77
CA GLY A 261 33.65 -14.28 -4.17
C GLY A 261 32.66 -14.00 -3.01
N THR A 262 33.17 -13.56 -1.87
CA THR A 262 32.35 -13.18 -0.70
C THR A 262 31.92 -11.73 -0.83
N THR A 263 30.63 -11.44 -0.58
CA THR A 263 30.11 -10.08 -0.57
C THR A 263 30.67 -9.31 0.62
N CYS A 264 31.35 -8.20 0.33
CA CYS A 264 31.98 -7.31 1.28
C CYS A 264 31.44 -5.89 1.15
N TYR A 265 31.69 -5.09 2.19
CA TYR A 265 31.33 -3.67 2.28
C TYR A 265 32.56 -2.93 2.82
N ASN A 266 32.85 -1.74 2.30
CA ASN A 266 34.08 -1.01 2.58
C ASN A 266 33.88 0.36 3.22
N MET A 267 32.66 0.75 3.52
CA MET A 267 32.37 2.02 4.21
C MET A 267 32.64 1.87 5.71
N GLU A 268 33.36 2.80 6.29
CA GLU A 268 33.62 2.86 7.72
C GLU A 268 32.46 3.54 8.47
N ALA A 269 32.36 3.30 9.78
CA ALA A 269 31.23 3.76 10.59
C ALA A 269 31.11 5.30 10.65
N GLU A 270 32.23 6.02 10.68
CA GLU A 270 32.26 7.50 10.67
C GLU A 270 31.75 8.05 9.33
N GLU A 271 32.26 7.52 8.21
CA GLU A 271 31.83 7.87 6.86
C GLU A 271 30.33 7.58 6.66
N PHE A 272 29.87 6.43 7.13
CA PHE A 272 28.46 6.07 7.10
C PHE A 272 27.61 7.09 7.85
N ALA A 273 28.01 7.49 9.06
CA ALA A 273 27.26 8.48 9.85
C ALA A 273 27.27 9.87 9.17
N GLU A 274 28.33 10.23 8.48
CA GLU A 274 28.38 11.46 7.67
C GLU A 274 27.41 11.40 6.49
N GLU A 275 27.42 10.33 5.73
CA GLU A 275 26.51 10.17 4.60
C GLU A 275 25.04 10.01 5.02
N MET A 276 24.74 9.46 6.21
CA MET A 276 23.37 9.40 6.73
C MET A 276 22.73 10.77 6.93
N GLU A 277 23.52 11.86 6.98
CA GLU A 277 22.98 13.22 7.09
C GLU A 277 22.08 13.60 5.92
N VAL A 278 22.35 13.12 4.71
CA VAL A 278 21.49 13.39 3.55
C VAL A 278 20.10 12.78 3.72
N LEU A 279 20.01 11.60 4.35
CA LEU A 279 18.74 10.91 4.60
C LEU A 279 17.92 11.57 5.71
N VAL A 280 18.60 12.06 6.77
CA VAL A 280 17.97 12.86 7.82
C VAL A 280 17.45 14.18 7.25
N ASN A 281 18.24 14.87 6.42
CA ASN A 281 17.83 16.09 5.73
C ASN A 281 16.71 15.86 4.72
N ALA A 282 16.65 14.69 4.10
CA ALA A 282 15.54 14.27 3.26
C ALA A 282 14.25 14.04 4.06
N GLY A 283 14.35 13.81 5.38
CA GLY A 283 13.21 13.69 6.30
C GLY A 283 13.01 12.28 6.87
N ALA A 284 14.00 11.39 6.77
CA ALA A 284 13.95 10.12 7.49
C ALA A 284 13.99 10.36 9.01
N THR A 285 13.14 9.67 9.75
CA THR A 285 13.00 9.81 11.21
C THR A 285 13.25 8.50 11.96
N ILE A 286 13.38 7.40 11.24
CA ILE A 286 13.75 6.10 11.79
C ILE A 286 14.99 5.64 11.03
N LEU A 287 16.10 5.51 11.75
CA LEU A 287 17.42 5.26 11.16
C LEU A 287 17.97 3.92 11.62
N GLY A 288 18.66 3.23 10.74
CA GLY A 288 19.35 1.98 11.06
C GLY A 288 20.40 1.65 10.01
N GLY A 289 20.94 0.45 10.10
CA GLY A 289 21.86 -0.07 9.11
C GLY A 289 21.42 -1.44 8.60
N CYS A 290 21.77 -1.77 7.36
CA CYS A 290 21.55 -3.09 6.77
C CYS A 290 22.90 -3.78 6.56
N CYS A 291 23.08 -4.55 5.51
CA CYS A 291 24.26 -5.38 5.29
C CYS A 291 25.59 -4.62 5.48
N GLY A 292 26.54 -5.27 6.14
CA GLY A 292 27.88 -4.72 6.43
C GLY A 292 27.96 -3.88 7.71
N THR A 293 26.86 -3.33 8.22
CA THR A 293 26.87 -2.49 9.43
C THR A 293 27.05 -3.30 10.71
N THR A 294 27.61 -2.68 11.73
CA THR A 294 27.87 -3.26 13.06
C THR A 294 27.31 -2.35 14.15
N PRO A 295 27.35 -2.74 15.44
CA PRO A 295 26.97 -1.85 16.54
C PRO A 295 27.67 -0.50 16.52
N GLU A 296 28.92 -0.44 16.03
CA GLU A 296 29.68 0.81 15.87
C GLU A 296 28.99 1.80 14.94
N PHE A 297 28.42 1.34 13.82
CA PHE A 297 27.69 2.18 12.89
C PHE A 297 26.46 2.82 13.54
N ILE A 298 25.72 2.04 14.33
CA ILE A 298 24.54 2.55 15.04
C ILE A 298 24.97 3.56 16.11
N ARG A 299 26.08 3.31 16.82
CA ARG A 299 26.62 4.24 17.79
C ARG A 299 26.98 5.59 17.15
N GLN A 300 27.68 5.57 15.99
CA GLN A 300 28.10 6.79 15.29
C GLN A 300 26.90 7.62 14.81
N ILE A 301 25.86 6.99 14.24
CA ILE A 301 24.66 7.74 13.85
C ILE A 301 23.89 8.28 15.07
N HIS A 302 23.84 7.53 16.17
CA HIS A 302 23.20 7.97 17.41
C HIS A 302 23.95 9.15 18.05
N GLU A 303 25.29 9.13 18.11
CA GLU A 303 26.12 10.21 18.61
C GLU A 303 26.00 11.47 17.74
N ARG A 304 25.91 11.32 16.40
CA ARG A 304 25.83 12.42 15.46
C ARG A 304 24.48 13.13 15.49
N PHE A 305 23.37 12.39 15.51
CA PHE A 305 22.02 12.98 15.37
C PHE A 305 21.30 13.15 16.69
N GLY A 306 21.65 12.39 17.73
CA GLY A 306 20.95 12.40 19.01
C GLY A 306 19.49 11.98 18.90
N THR A 307 18.70 12.24 19.95
CA THR A 307 17.27 11.88 19.99
C THR A 307 16.34 13.05 19.61
N ASP A 308 16.81 14.30 19.73
CA ASP A 308 15.98 15.50 19.62
C ASP A 308 16.10 16.17 18.24
N ALA A 309 16.21 15.38 17.20
CA ALA A 309 16.27 15.94 15.86
C ALA A 309 14.96 16.68 15.56
N LYS A 310 15.10 17.87 14.97
CA LYS A 310 13.98 18.60 14.40
C LYS A 310 13.46 17.78 13.21
N VAL A 311 12.52 16.91 13.48
CA VAL A 311 11.85 16.13 12.44
C VAL A 311 11.15 17.12 11.50
N ALA A 312 11.51 17.09 10.23
CA ALA A 312 10.79 17.85 9.24
C ALA A 312 9.33 17.35 9.21
N ALA A 313 8.39 18.29 9.32
CA ALA A 313 6.97 17.94 9.14
C ALA A 313 6.78 17.24 7.79
N SER A 314 5.80 16.34 7.71
CA SER A 314 5.41 15.69 6.44
C SER A 314 5.36 16.72 5.30
N ARG A 315 5.98 16.38 4.19
CA ARG A 315 5.99 17.22 2.99
C ARG A 315 4.86 16.91 2.02
N ARG A 316 4.01 15.92 2.36
CA ARG A 316 2.85 15.56 1.51
C ARG A 316 1.92 16.77 1.39
N PRO A 317 1.64 17.26 0.16
CA PRO A 317 0.72 18.36 -0.06
C PRO A 317 -0.71 17.99 0.38
N ASP A 318 -1.38 18.94 1.03
CA ASP A 318 -2.80 18.81 1.35
C ASP A 318 -3.65 18.91 0.09
N GLY A 319 -4.81 18.23 0.09
CA GLY A 319 -5.77 18.27 -1.00
C GLY A 319 -5.41 17.47 -2.24
N ILE A 320 -4.22 16.84 -2.28
CA ILE A 320 -3.84 15.96 -3.38
C ILE A 320 -4.33 14.53 -3.12
N ARG A 321 -4.88 13.96 -4.16
CA ARG A 321 -5.46 12.61 -4.21
C ARG A 321 -4.60 11.69 -5.04
N TYR A 322 -4.61 10.40 -4.72
CA TYR A 322 -3.73 9.44 -5.35
C TYR A 322 -4.47 8.15 -5.69
N LEU A 323 -4.42 7.77 -6.95
CA LEU A 323 -4.77 6.43 -7.43
C LEU A 323 -3.51 5.75 -7.96
N THR A 324 -3.34 4.47 -7.69
CA THR A 324 -2.11 3.78 -8.10
C THR A 324 -2.41 2.44 -8.76
N SER A 325 -1.56 2.07 -9.71
CA SER A 325 -1.33 0.67 -10.02
C SER A 325 -0.29 0.08 -9.04
N GLU A 326 0.28 -1.07 -9.34
CA GLU A 326 1.43 -1.61 -8.60
C GLU A 326 2.70 -0.78 -8.83
N ARG A 327 2.82 -0.11 -9.98
CA ARG A 327 4.07 0.45 -10.48
C ARG A 327 4.11 1.97 -10.50
N ILE A 328 2.98 2.62 -10.73
CA ILE A 328 2.89 4.07 -10.89
C ILE A 328 1.71 4.67 -10.14
N THR A 329 1.84 5.95 -9.83
CA THR A 329 0.80 6.77 -9.19
C THR A 329 0.28 7.83 -10.13
N HIS A 330 -1.05 7.94 -10.24
CA HIS A 330 -1.73 9.12 -10.77
C HIS A 330 -2.18 10.00 -9.60
N SER A 331 -1.64 11.23 -9.53
CA SER A 331 -2.01 12.23 -8.52
C SER A 331 -2.83 13.35 -9.14
N PHE A 332 -3.79 13.87 -8.39
CA PHE A 332 -4.66 14.95 -8.85
C PHE A 332 -5.19 15.80 -7.69
N GLY A 333 -5.35 17.08 -7.92
CA GLY A 333 -5.99 18.06 -7.04
C GLY A 333 -7.31 18.56 -7.64
N LEU A 334 -7.97 19.48 -6.95
CA LEU A 334 -9.23 20.06 -7.43
C LEU A 334 -9.06 21.10 -8.53
N ASP A 335 -7.86 21.70 -8.60
CA ASP A 335 -7.51 22.74 -9.56
C ASP A 335 -6.55 22.26 -10.65
N ASP A 336 -6.27 20.93 -10.66
CA ASP A 336 -5.51 20.30 -11.72
C ASP A 336 -6.38 20.09 -12.97
N GLY A 337 -5.75 19.68 -14.07
CA GLY A 337 -6.46 19.39 -15.32
C GLY A 337 -7.46 18.24 -15.17
N PHE A 338 -8.57 18.33 -15.88
CA PHE A 338 -9.56 17.25 -16.04
C PHE A 338 -8.94 16.01 -16.67
N PHE A 339 -9.40 14.81 -16.26
CA PHE A 339 -8.99 13.56 -16.88
C PHE A 339 -10.15 12.56 -17.08
N VAL A 340 -9.92 11.58 -17.95
CA VAL A 340 -10.93 10.56 -18.31
C VAL A 340 -10.62 9.25 -17.59
N VAL A 341 -11.66 8.67 -17.01
CA VAL A 341 -11.74 7.28 -16.55
C VAL A 341 -12.39 6.48 -17.68
N GLY A 342 -11.63 5.52 -18.25
CA GLY A 342 -12.05 4.79 -19.44
C GLY A 342 -13.18 3.80 -19.17
N GLU A 343 -14.31 3.90 -19.89
CA GLU A 343 -15.57 3.13 -19.66
C GLU A 343 -15.73 1.87 -20.51
N ARG A 344 -14.76 1.52 -21.37
CA ARG A 344 -14.99 0.49 -22.39
C ARG A 344 -14.99 -0.94 -21.87
N ILE A 345 -14.32 -1.21 -20.73
CA ILE A 345 -14.26 -2.54 -20.11
C ILE A 345 -15.53 -2.74 -19.25
N ASN A 346 -16.66 -2.80 -19.94
CA ASN A 346 -17.98 -3.02 -19.35
C ASN A 346 -18.84 -3.78 -20.38
N PRO A 347 -19.38 -4.97 -20.06
CA PRO A 347 -20.14 -5.80 -20.99
C PRO A 347 -21.53 -5.23 -21.33
N THR A 348 -22.03 -4.24 -20.60
CA THR A 348 -23.36 -3.67 -20.83
C THR A 348 -23.49 -3.13 -22.26
N GLY A 349 -24.44 -3.68 -23.01
CA GLY A 349 -24.69 -3.29 -24.39
C GLY A 349 -23.65 -3.76 -25.43
N LYS A 350 -22.58 -4.44 -25.05
CA LYS A 350 -21.47 -4.87 -25.92
C LYS A 350 -21.52 -6.38 -26.21
N LYS A 351 -22.35 -6.80 -27.17
CA LYS A 351 -22.57 -8.23 -27.51
C LYS A 351 -21.29 -9.02 -27.78
N ALA A 352 -20.30 -8.43 -28.45
CA ALA A 352 -19.04 -9.10 -28.78
C ALA A 352 -18.19 -9.36 -27.53
N LEU A 353 -18.14 -8.40 -26.57
CA LEU A 353 -17.46 -8.60 -25.29
C LEU A 353 -18.17 -9.67 -24.46
N GLN A 354 -19.52 -9.59 -24.39
CA GLN A 354 -20.32 -10.58 -23.67
C GLN A 354 -20.11 -12.01 -24.21
N ALA A 355 -20.00 -12.19 -25.52
CA ALA A 355 -19.74 -13.50 -26.13
C ALA A 355 -18.39 -14.06 -25.69
N GLN A 356 -17.33 -13.26 -25.78
CA GLN A 356 -15.98 -13.68 -25.37
C GLN A 356 -15.91 -14.01 -23.88
N LEU A 357 -16.50 -13.19 -23.00
CA LEU A 357 -16.52 -13.46 -21.57
C LEU A 357 -17.23 -14.79 -21.22
N ARG A 358 -18.31 -15.15 -21.93
CA ARG A 358 -18.97 -16.45 -21.77
C ARG A 358 -18.10 -17.63 -22.22
N GLU A 359 -17.24 -17.42 -23.19
CA GLU A 359 -16.25 -18.39 -23.69
C GLU A 359 -14.96 -18.43 -22.82
N GLY A 360 -14.86 -17.55 -21.81
CA GLY A 360 -13.69 -17.42 -20.94
C GLY A 360 -12.50 -16.71 -21.61
N SER A 361 -12.73 -16.00 -22.73
CA SER A 361 -11.71 -15.19 -23.41
C SER A 361 -11.75 -13.74 -22.92
N PHE A 362 -10.56 -13.17 -22.66
CA PHE A 362 -10.35 -11.79 -22.23
C PHE A 362 -9.65 -10.93 -23.30
N GLU A 363 -9.50 -11.41 -24.52
CA GLU A 363 -8.83 -10.68 -25.61
C GLU A 363 -9.40 -9.26 -25.83
N LYS A 364 -10.74 -9.10 -25.79
CA LYS A 364 -11.36 -7.77 -25.91
C LYS A 364 -11.16 -6.89 -24.68
N VAL A 365 -11.04 -7.48 -23.51
CA VAL A 365 -10.69 -6.74 -22.28
C VAL A 365 -9.31 -6.15 -22.43
N ILE A 366 -8.34 -6.97 -22.84
CA ILE A 366 -6.95 -6.56 -23.12
C ILE A 366 -6.93 -5.47 -24.19
N GLN A 367 -7.56 -5.72 -25.33
CA GLN A 367 -7.65 -4.74 -26.43
C GLN A 367 -8.21 -3.40 -25.96
N PHE A 368 -9.29 -3.41 -25.17
CA PHE A 368 -9.89 -2.17 -24.65
C PHE A 368 -9.02 -1.48 -23.63
N ALA A 369 -8.22 -2.20 -22.85
CA ALA A 369 -7.26 -1.60 -21.91
C ALA A 369 -6.17 -0.85 -22.69
N GLU A 370 -5.53 -1.50 -23.65
CA GLU A 370 -4.48 -0.91 -24.48
C GLU A 370 -4.97 0.29 -25.29
N GLU A 371 -6.16 0.16 -25.95
CA GLU A 371 -6.74 1.26 -26.73
C GLU A 371 -7.07 2.48 -25.86
N GLN A 372 -7.61 2.29 -24.67
CA GLN A 372 -7.96 3.40 -23.78
C GLN A 372 -6.73 4.09 -23.17
N ASP A 373 -5.68 3.32 -22.85
CA ASP A 373 -4.39 3.85 -22.43
C ASP A 373 -3.77 4.70 -23.56
N ALA A 374 -3.69 4.16 -24.78
CA ALA A 374 -3.20 4.88 -25.96
C ALA A 374 -4.02 6.15 -26.29
N CYS A 375 -5.32 6.17 -25.99
CA CYS A 375 -6.18 7.34 -26.16
C CYS A 375 -6.13 8.34 -24.99
N GLY A 376 -5.28 8.13 -23.98
CA GLY A 376 -4.99 9.09 -22.91
C GLY A 376 -5.88 9.00 -21.68
N ALA A 377 -6.62 7.91 -21.48
CA ALA A 377 -7.23 7.63 -20.18
C ALA A 377 -6.17 7.65 -19.06
N LYS A 378 -6.56 8.06 -17.85
CA LYS A 378 -5.66 8.05 -16.69
C LYS A 378 -6.02 6.98 -15.67
N VAL A 379 -7.22 6.44 -15.75
CA VAL A 379 -7.76 5.34 -14.94
C VAL A 379 -8.62 4.49 -15.85
N LEU A 380 -8.68 3.18 -15.64
CA LEU A 380 -9.60 2.28 -16.36
C LEU A 380 -10.67 1.76 -15.41
N ASP A 381 -11.94 1.95 -15.76
CA ASP A 381 -13.06 1.37 -15.06
C ASP A 381 -13.34 -0.05 -15.55
N ILE A 382 -13.36 -1.01 -14.64
CA ILE A 382 -13.53 -2.44 -14.93
C ILE A 382 -14.85 -2.92 -14.32
N ASN A 383 -15.76 -3.33 -15.18
CA ASN A 383 -17.02 -3.95 -14.82
C ASN A 383 -17.17 -5.29 -15.54
N MET A 384 -17.50 -6.36 -14.79
CA MET A 384 -17.74 -7.70 -15.33
C MET A 384 -19.19 -8.15 -15.10
N GLY A 385 -20.09 -7.24 -14.70
CA GLY A 385 -21.49 -7.52 -14.39
C GLY A 385 -22.32 -7.92 -15.61
N MET A 386 -22.56 -9.21 -15.77
CA MET A 386 -23.47 -9.75 -16.79
C MET A 386 -24.00 -11.12 -16.39
N SER A 387 -25.18 -11.50 -16.92
CA SER A 387 -25.72 -12.83 -16.70
C SER A 387 -24.98 -13.93 -17.45
N GLY A 388 -24.84 -15.09 -16.81
CA GLY A 388 -24.28 -16.30 -17.41
C GLY A 388 -22.77 -16.46 -17.25
N ILE A 389 -22.14 -15.70 -16.36
CA ILE A 389 -20.74 -15.86 -15.91
C ILE A 389 -20.64 -15.73 -14.40
N ASP A 390 -19.54 -16.21 -13.83
CA ASP A 390 -19.12 -15.91 -12.46
C ASP A 390 -18.44 -14.53 -12.48
N GLU A 391 -19.14 -13.49 -11.97
CA GLU A 391 -18.65 -12.12 -11.98
C GLU A 391 -17.37 -11.97 -11.15
N LYS A 392 -17.28 -12.64 -9.98
CA LYS A 392 -16.11 -12.58 -9.12
C LYS A 392 -14.89 -13.18 -9.80
N ALA A 393 -14.99 -14.36 -10.35
CA ALA A 393 -13.89 -15.01 -11.06
C ALA A 393 -13.48 -14.19 -12.30
N SER A 394 -14.45 -13.64 -13.03
CA SER A 394 -14.20 -12.79 -14.20
C SER A 394 -13.54 -11.46 -13.83
N MET A 395 -13.92 -10.84 -12.71
CA MET A 395 -13.29 -9.62 -12.20
C MET A 395 -11.82 -9.88 -11.85
N LEU A 396 -11.52 -10.93 -11.09
CA LEU A 396 -10.14 -11.26 -10.73
C LEU A 396 -9.27 -11.54 -11.96
N ARG A 397 -9.82 -12.26 -12.95
CA ARG A 397 -9.12 -12.51 -14.21
C ARG A 397 -8.91 -11.22 -15.01
N ALA A 398 -9.91 -10.33 -15.08
CA ALA A 398 -9.77 -9.04 -15.74
C ALA A 398 -8.69 -8.16 -15.09
N LEU A 399 -8.59 -8.16 -13.75
CA LEU A 399 -7.53 -7.45 -13.03
C LEU A 399 -6.14 -7.96 -13.42
N GLU A 400 -5.97 -9.27 -13.48
CA GLU A 400 -4.70 -9.90 -13.87
C GLU A 400 -4.32 -9.52 -15.32
N GLU A 401 -5.25 -9.68 -16.27
CA GLU A 401 -5.00 -9.39 -17.69
C GLU A 401 -4.74 -7.91 -17.96
N VAL A 402 -5.53 -7.03 -17.36
CA VAL A 402 -5.38 -5.57 -17.53
C VAL A 402 -4.08 -5.07 -16.91
N SER A 403 -3.73 -5.53 -15.69
CA SER A 403 -2.48 -5.15 -15.03
C SER A 403 -1.24 -5.68 -15.76
N GLY A 404 -1.39 -6.70 -16.60
CA GLY A 404 -0.32 -7.22 -17.45
C GLY A 404 0.01 -6.36 -18.68
N VAL A 405 -0.94 -5.54 -19.15
CA VAL A 405 -0.80 -4.78 -20.41
C VAL A 405 -0.79 -3.26 -20.23
N THR A 406 -1.21 -2.73 -19.08
CA THR A 406 -1.14 -1.30 -18.77
C THR A 406 -0.67 -1.06 -17.35
N ASN A 407 -0.09 0.13 -17.12
CA ASN A 407 0.25 0.60 -15.77
C ASN A 407 -0.79 1.57 -15.21
N LEU A 408 -1.93 1.79 -15.87
CA LEU A 408 -2.95 2.70 -15.38
C LEU A 408 -3.58 2.18 -14.08
N PRO A 409 -3.89 3.06 -13.11
CA PRO A 409 -4.73 2.74 -11.97
C PRO A 409 -6.11 2.25 -12.40
N LEU A 410 -6.75 1.43 -11.56
CA LEU A 410 -8.05 0.84 -11.87
C LEU A 410 -9.17 1.38 -10.98
N SER A 411 -10.33 1.56 -11.60
CA SER A 411 -11.62 1.72 -10.95
C SER A 411 -12.35 0.38 -10.97
N LEU A 412 -12.80 -0.09 -9.82
CA LEU A 412 -13.43 -1.39 -9.63
C LEU A 412 -14.94 -1.20 -9.53
N ASP A 413 -15.66 -1.60 -10.57
CA ASP A 413 -17.12 -1.40 -10.69
C ASP A 413 -17.87 -2.72 -10.55
N SER A 414 -18.63 -2.84 -9.48
CA SER A 414 -19.59 -3.94 -9.27
C SER A 414 -20.72 -3.54 -8.34
N SER A 415 -21.88 -4.17 -8.54
CA SER A 415 -23.00 -4.07 -7.62
C SER A 415 -22.82 -4.94 -6.37
N TYR A 416 -21.98 -5.96 -6.41
CA TYR A 416 -21.82 -6.95 -5.35
C TYR A 416 -20.63 -6.65 -4.45
N VAL A 417 -20.88 -6.62 -3.14
CA VAL A 417 -19.85 -6.34 -2.12
C VAL A 417 -18.73 -7.39 -2.14
N GLU A 418 -19.09 -8.68 -2.29
CA GLU A 418 -18.12 -9.77 -2.34
C GLU A 418 -17.21 -9.76 -3.58
N VAL A 419 -17.67 -9.19 -4.69
CA VAL A 419 -16.85 -8.99 -5.90
C VAL A 419 -15.84 -7.88 -5.65
N LEU A 420 -16.29 -6.74 -5.09
CA LEU A 420 -15.42 -5.61 -4.77
C LEU A 420 -14.41 -5.94 -3.68
N GLU A 421 -14.79 -6.69 -2.63
CA GLU A 421 -13.84 -7.15 -1.61
C GLU A 421 -12.76 -8.04 -2.21
N ALA A 422 -13.14 -9.02 -3.04
CA ALA A 422 -12.18 -9.88 -3.70
C ALA A 422 -11.26 -9.12 -4.64
N ALA A 423 -11.78 -8.15 -5.39
CA ALA A 423 -11.01 -7.29 -6.26
C ALA A 423 -10.00 -6.43 -5.48
N LEU A 424 -10.43 -5.75 -4.41
CA LEU A 424 -9.57 -4.94 -3.54
C LEU A 424 -8.47 -5.76 -2.85
N ARG A 425 -8.78 -6.98 -2.48
CA ARG A 425 -7.82 -7.90 -1.85
C ARG A 425 -6.70 -8.29 -2.81
N ASN A 426 -7.04 -8.52 -4.08
CA ASN A 426 -6.09 -8.97 -5.11
C ASN A 426 -5.39 -7.83 -5.86
N TYR A 427 -6.00 -6.66 -5.97
CA TYR A 427 -5.40 -5.54 -6.69
C TYR A 427 -4.20 -4.95 -5.93
N PRO A 428 -2.99 -4.94 -6.49
CA PRO A 428 -1.78 -4.52 -5.76
C PRO A 428 -1.65 -3.00 -5.56
N GLY A 429 -2.43 -2.20 -6.29
CA GLY A 429 -2.45 -0.75 -6.19
C GLY A 429 -3.51 -0.20 -5.23
N ARG A 430 -3.65 1.13 -5.24
CA ARG A 430 -4.72 1.86 -4.56
C ARG A 430 -5.84 2.16 -5.55
N ALA A 431 -6.89 1.35 -5.52
CA ALA A 431 -8.02 1.42 -6.45
C ALA A 431 -9.00 2.56 -6.14
N LEU A 432 -9.84 2.87 -7.16
CA LEU A 432 -11.08 3.62 -7.01
C LEU A 432 -12.25 2.64 -6.98
N VAL A 433 -13.03 2.60 -5.91
CA VAL A 433 -14.22 1.72 -5.81
C VAL A 433 -15.44 2.42 -6.41
N ASN A 434 -16.06 1.81 -7.38
CA ASN A 434 -17.28 2.28 -8.05
C ASN A 434 -18.44 1.35 -7.65
N SER A 435 -19.30 1.71 -6.71
CA SER A 435 -19.40 2.90 -5.86
C SER A 435 -19.96 2.58 -4.49
N VAL A 436 -19.84 3.50 -3.55
CA VAL A 436 -20.49 3.45 -2.23
C VAL A 436 -21.64 4.44 -2.20
N SER A 437 -22.82 3.96 -1.80
CA SER A 437 -24.05 4.76 -1.61
C SER A 437 -24.54 4.66 -0.16
N LEU A 438 -25.62 5.40 0.17
CA LEU A 438 -26.29 5.28 1.47
C LEU A 438 -27.25 4.07 1.53
N GLU A 439 -27.27 3.22 0.50
CA GLU A 439 -27.96 1.93 0.57
C GLU A 439 -27.33 1.08 1.68
N THR A 440 -28.18 0.46 2.50
CA THR A 440 -27.75 -0.22 3.73
C THR A 440 -26.58 -1.19 3.51
N GLU A 441 -26.60 -1.97 2.45
CA GLU A 441 -25.52 -2.95 2.17
C GLU A 441 -24.20 -2.26 1.83
N LYS A 442 -24.23 -1.22 1.01
CA LYS A 442 -23.04 -0.46 0.61
C LYS A 442 -22.48 0.35 1.78
N PHE A 443 -23.33 1.00 2.56
CA PHE A 443 -22.95 1.83 3.68
C PHE A 443 -22.37 1.03 4.85
N GLU A 444 -23.03 -0.08 5.22
CA GLU A 444 -22.65 -0.83 6.42
C GLU A 444 -21.59 -1.90 6.17
N LYS A 445 -21.52 -2.48 4.96
CA LYS A 445 -20.58 -3.54 4.64
C LYS A 445 -19.44 -3.08 3.74
N LEU A 446 -19.72 -2.40 2.62
CA LEU A 446 -18.69 -2.06 1.65
C LEU A 446 -17.77 -0.94 2.14
N LEU A 447 -18.29 0.12 2.75
CA LEU A 447 -17.46 1.25 3.19
C LEU A 447 -16.38 0.84 4.21
N PRO A 448 -16.65 -0.02 5.22
CA PRO A 448 -15.57 -0.58 6.06
C PRO A 448 -14.55 -1.42 5.29
N ILE A 449 -14.96 -2.14 4.24
CA ILE A 449 -14.05 -2.90 3.37
C ILE A 449 -13.13 -1.95 2.60
N VAL A 450 -13.67 -0.87 2.03
CA VAL A 450 -12.89 0.17 1.34
C VAL A 450 -11.83 0.76 2.26
N ALA A 451 -12.21 1.10 3.50
CA ALA A 451 -11.29 1.60 4.52
C ALA A 451 -10.23 0.54 4.91
N LYS A 452 -10.63 -0.75 5.03
CA LYS A 452 -9.71 -1.85 5.35
C LYS A 452 -8.58 -1.96 4.34
N TYR A 453 -8.88 -1.83 3.04
CA TYR A 453 -7.89 -1.95 1.97
C TYR A 453 -7.26 -0.61 1.54
N GLY A 454 -7.63 0.50 2.18
CA GLY A 454 -7.06 1.83 1.93
C GLY A 454 -7.38 2.39 0.55
N ALA A 455 -8.48 1.96 -0.07
CA ALA A 455 -8.90 2.41 -1.39
C ALA A 455 -9.60 3.78 -1.34
N MET A 456 -9.64 4.46 -2.48
CA MET A 456 -10.56 5.57 -2.73
C MET A 456 -11.92 5.04 -3.16
N PHE A 457 -12.97 5.84 -3.04
CA PHE A 457 -14.29 5.45 -3.55
C PHE A 457 -15.07 6.59 -4.18
N ILE A 458 -15.93 6.21 -5.13
CA ILE A 458 -16.96 7.07 -5.67
C ILE A 458 -18.13 7.06 -4.69
N LEU A 459 -18.45 8.23 -4.14
CA LEU A 459 -19.64 8.46 -3.34
C LEU A 459 -20.82 8.71 -4.29
N LEU A 460 -21.71 7.73 -4.39
CA LEU A 460 -22.93 7.84 -5.18
C LEU A 460 -24.08 8.31 -4.28
N PRO A 461 -24.64 9.52 -4.48
CA PRO A 461 -25.65 10.10 -3.58
C PRO A 461 -27.03 9.47 -3.79
N LEU A 462 -27.15 8.17 -3.53
CA LEU A 462 -28.35 7.34 -3.50
C LEU A 462 -28.59 6.78 -2.11
N SER A 463 -29.85 6.40 -1.82
CA SER A 463 -30.23 5.70 -0.60
C SER A 463 -31.18 4.53 -0.92
N ASP A 464 -31.60 3.78 0.09
CA ASP A 464 -32.62 2.74 -0.06
C ASP A 464 -33.97 3.29 -0.59
N ALA A 465 -34.21 4.59 -0.47
CA ALA A 465 -35.38 5.27 -1.06
C ALA A 465 -35.21 5.59 -2.56
N GLY A 466 -34.02 5.32 -3.12
CA GLY A 466 -33.66 5.58 -4.51
C GLY A 466 -32.99 6.95 -4.71
N LEU A 467 -33.35 7.64 -5.82
CA LEU A 467 -32.79 8.93 -6.18
C LEU A 467 -33.23 10.04 -5.21
N PRO A 468 -32.32 10.95 -4.85
CA PRO A 468 -32.67 12.12 -4.01
C PRO A 468 -33.66 13.03 -4.72
N LYS A 469 -34.55 13.65 -3.94
CA LYS A 469 -35.63 14.51 -4.44
C LYS A 469 -35.11 15.85 -4.98
N ASP A 470 -34.08 16.35 -4.33
CA ASP A 470 -33.50 17.67 -4.60
C ASP A 470 -32.02 17.73 -4.17
N ILE A 471 -31.42 18.89 -4.35
CA ILE A 471 -30.02 19.14 -4.00
C ILE A 471 -29.76 19.05 -2.48
N GLU A 472 -30.75 19.42 -1.65
CA GLU A 472 -30.56 19.38 -0.19
C GLU A 472 -30.49 17.93 0.31
N GLU A 473 -31.36 17.04 -0.19
CA GLU A 473 -31.26 15.60 0.11
C GLU A 473 -29.94 14.99 -0.39
N LYS A 474 -29.45 15.42 -1.58
CA LYS A 474 -28.10 15.01 -2.05
C LYS A 474 -27.00 15.40 -1.04
N LYS A 475 -27.02 16.66 -0.57
CA LYS A 475 -26.05 17.16 0.41
C LYS A 475 -26.11 16.36 1.71
N GLU A 476 -27.31 16.05 2.21
CA GLU A 476 -27.48 15.22 3.40
C GLU A 476 -26.88 13.82 3.24
N ILE A 477 -27.09 13.17 2.09
CA ILE A 477 -26.53 11.86 1.79
C ILE A 477 -25.00 11.93 1.72
N ILE A 478 -24.45 12.94 1.03
CA ILE A 478 -22.99 13.15 0.92
C ILE A 478 -22.38 13.29 2.32
N HIS A 479 -22.96 14.12 3.19
CA HIS A 479 -22.45 14.32 4.54
C HIS A 479 -22.51 13.07 5.41
N LYS A 480 -23.60 12.31 5.36
CA LYS A 480 -23.73 11.06 6.12
C LYS A 480 -22.66 10.03 5.74
N ILE A 481 -22.41 9.86 4.45
CA ILE A 481 -21.37 8.93 3.97
C ILE A 481 -19.98 9.48 4.34
N TYR A 482 -19.74 10.77 4.20
CA TYR A 482 -18.49 11.43 4.57
C TYR A 482 -18.17 11.28 6.05
N ASP A 483 -19.12 11.57 6.94
CA ASP A 483 -18.95 11.44 8.40
C ASP A 483 -18.62 9.99 8.79
N ARG A 484 -19.30 9.03 8.14
CA ARG A 484 -19.01 7.61 8.36
C ARG A 484 -17.60 7.24 7.89
N ALA A 485 -17.15 7.73 6.73
CA ALA A 485 -15.81 7.51 6.22
C ALA A 485 -14.74 8.07 7.18
N LEU A 486 -14.95 9.30 7.70
CA LEU A 486 -14.06 9.88 8.73
C LEU A 486 -13.98 9.00 9.99
N SER A 487 -15.12 8.46 10.44
CA SER A 487 -15.15 7.57 11.62
C SER A 487 -14.39 6.24 11.41
N LEU A 488 -14.14 5.86 10.17
CA LEU A 488 -13.34 4.70 9.77
C LEU A 488 -11.85 5.05 9.52
N GLY A 489 -11.44 6.30 9.81
CA GLY A 489 -10.07 6.76 9.63
C GLY A 489 -9.72 7.20 8.20
N MET A 490 -10.70 7.32 7.31
CA MET A 490 -10.52 7.87 5.96
C MET A 490 -10.47 9.40 6.00
N CYS A 491 -10.02 10.02 4.93
CA CYS A 491 -10.00 11.48 4.77
C CYS A 491 -10.83 11.93 3.55
N LYS A 492 -11.03 13.23 3.42
CA LYS A 492 -11.78 13.79 2.30
C LYS A 492 -11.15 13.47 0.94
N GLU A 493 -9.85 13.38 0.89
CA GLU A 493 -9.08 13.03 -0.29
C GLU A 493 -9.31 11.59 -0.79
N ASP A 494 -9.92 10.74 0.04
CA ASP A 494 -10.29 9.37 -0.34
C ASP A 494 -11.64 9.29 -1.08
N ILE A 495 -12.34 10.44 -1.20
CA ILE A 495 -13.71 10.49 -1.68
C ILE A 495 -13.80 11.28 -2.98
N VAL A 496 -14.51 10.70 -3.97
CA VAL A 496 -14.88 11.34 -5.23
C VAL A 496 -16.41 11.28 -5.35
N VAL A 497 -17.09 12.43 -5.38
CA VAL A 497 -18.57 12.48 -5.38
C VAL A 497 -19.08 12.35 -6.81
N ASP A 498 -20.01 11.43 -7.06
CA ASP A 498 -20.73 11.36 -8.34
C ASP A 498 -21.79 12.48 -8.43
N GLY A 499 -21.71 13.26 -9.51
CA GLY A 499 -22.66 14.32 -9.81
C GLY A 499 -24.08 13.83 -10.08
N LEU A 500 -24.26 12.52 -10.27
CA LEU A 500 -25.54 11.84 -10.55
C LEU A 500 -26.20 12.37 -11.84
N VAL A 501 -25.64 11.97 -12.98
CA VAL A 501 -26.10 12.43 -14.30
C VAL A 501 -27.32 11.65 -14.75
N ALA A 502 -28.44 12.34 -14.92
CA ALA A 502 -29.63 11.83 -15.60
C ALA A 502 -29.72 12.34 -17.06
N THR A 503 -30.48 11.65 -17.91
CA THR A 503 -30.60 12.06 -19.32
C THR A 503 -31.49 13.31 -19.48
N VAL A 504 -31.02 14.29 -20.26
CA VAL A 504 -31.79 15.49 -20.58
C VAL A 504 -33.03 15.17 -21.43
N GLY A 505 -33.06 13.99 -22.08
CA GLY A 505 -34.23 13.51 -22.79
C GLY A 505 -35.43 13.20 -21.89
N ALA A 506 -35.17 12.78 -20.64
CA ALA A 506 -36.25 12.50 -19.67
C ALA A 506 -36.47 13.66 -18.68
N ASN A 507 -35.42 14.38 -18.30
CA ASN A 507 -35.47 15.53 -17.40
C ASN A 507 -34.70 16.72 -18.01
N PRO A 508 -35.40 17.76 -18.53
CA PRO A 508 -34.75 18.93 -19.11
C PRO A 508 -33.86 19.71 -18.14
N LYS A 509 -34.03 19.53 -16.82
CA LYS A 509 -33.19 20.15 -15.76
C LYS A 509 -32.00 19.31 -15.35
N ALA A 510 -31.86 18.06 -15.82
CA ALA A 510 -30.86 17.12 -15.38
C ALA A 510 -29.41 17.69 -15.44
N ALA A 511 -29.08 18.38 -16.54
CA ALA A 511 -27.80 19.02 -16.68
C ALA A 511 -27.54 20.08 -15.58
N LEU A 512 -28.51 20.94 -15.30
CA LEU A 512 -28.42 22.02 -14.30
C LEU A 512 -28.29 21.45 -12.89
N GLU A 513 -29.05 20.41 -12.55
CA GLU A 513 -28.99 19.73 -11.25
C GLU A 513 -27.61 19.07 -11.01
N THR A 514 -27.05 18.46 -12.05
CA THR A 514 -25.69 17.88 -11.98
C THR A 514 -24.64 18.97 -11.83
N LEU A 515 -24.69 20.05 -12.60
CA LEU A 515 -23.74 21.17 -12.50
C LEU A 515 -23.82 21.85 -11.12
N GLU A 516 -25.00 21.98 -10.52
CA GLU A 516 -25.17 22.49 -9.16
C GLU A 516 -24.47 21.59 -8.13
N THR A 517 -24.65 20.26 -8.26
CA THR A 517 -23.96 19.28 -7.41
C THR A 517 -22.44 19.39 -7.53
N ILE A 518 -21.91 19.52 -8.74
CA ILE A 518 -20.46 19.64 -8.98
C ILE A 518 -19.91 20.92 -8.35
N ARG A 519 -20.57 22.07 -8.51
CA ARG A 519 -20.16 23.34 -7.88
C ARG A 519 -20.13 23.23 -6.36
N TYR A 520 -21.21 22.72 -5.78
CA TYR A 520 -21.29 22.49 -4.34
C TYR A 520 -20.13 21.61 -3.84
N CYS A 521 -19.83 20.52 -4.53
CA CYS A 521 -18.73 19.63 -4.15
C CYS A 521 -17.39 20.33 -4.22
N LYS A 522 -17.09 21.08 -5.30
CA LYS A 522 -15.85 21.84 -5.43
C LYS A 522 -15.68 22.89 -4.33
N GLU A 523 -16.74 23.65 -4.03
CA GLU A 523 -16.75 24.66 -2.97
C GLU A 523 -16.50 24.05 -1.58
N ASN A 524 -16.90 22.79 -1.39
CA ASN A 524 -16.70 22.05 -0.14
C ASN A 524 -15.46 21.14 -0.14
N GLY A 525 -14.59 21.23 -1.15
CA GLY A 525 -13.32 20.52 -1.21
C GLY A 525 -13.41 19.04 -1.62
N PHE A 526 -14.52 18.61 -2.22
CA PHE A 526 -14.67 17.26 -2.78
C PHE A 526 -14.29 17.22 -4.26
N ALA A 527 -13.55 16.18 -4.66
CA ALA A 527 -13.41 15.83 -6.06
C ALA A 527 -14.72 15.26 -6.60
N THR A 528 -14.96 15.42 -7.90
CA THR A 528 -16.20 14.98 -8.54
C THR A 528 -15.97 14.12 -9.76
N ILE A 529 -16.89 13.19 -10.00
CA ILE A 529 -16.95 12.33 -11.17
C ILE A 529 -18.36 12.31 -11.73
N CYS A 530 -18.52 11.96 -12.99
CA CYS A 530 -19.83 11.64 -13.57
C CYS A 530 -19.72 10.59 -14.67
N GLY A 531 -20.74 9.75 -14.79
CA GLY A 531 -20.96 8.89 -15.96
C GLY A 531 -21.46 9.74 -17.13
N LEU A 532 -20.52 10.27 -17.92
CA LEU A 532 -20.81 11.29 -18.94
C LEU A 532 -21.85 10.84 -19.97
N SER A 533 -21.78 9.60 -20.39
CA SER A 533 -22.63 9.03 -21.44
C SER A 533 -24.13 9.01 -21.07
N ASN A 534 -24.48 9.15 -19.79
CA ASN A 534 -25.86 9.15 -19.31
C ASN A 534 -26.63 10.41 -19.77
N ILE A 535 -25.96 11.57 -19.88
CA ILE A 535 -26.63 12.84 -20.23
C ILE A 535 -27.38 12.78 -21.56
N SER A 536 -26.84 12.02 -22.52
CA SER A 536 -27.37 11.90 -23.89
C SER A 536 -28.06 10.56 -24.16
N PHE A 537 -28.40 9.79 -23.11
CA PHE A 537 -29.00 8.47 -23.29
C PHE A 537 -30.30 8.57 -24.14
N ALA A 538 -30.39 7.68 -25.14
CA ALA A 538 -31.48 7.62 -26.14
C ALA A 538 -31.65 8.88 -27.04
N MET A 539 -30.66 9.79 -27.08
CA MET A 539 -30.69 10.97 -27.94
C MET A 539 -29.91 10.73 -29.26
N PRO A 540 -30.21 11.45 -30.33
CA PRO A 540 -29.36 11.51 -31.53
C PRO A 540 -28.10 12.35 -31.22
N GLU A 541 -27.08 12.20 -32.08
CA GLU A 541 -25.85 13.04 -32.05
C GLU A 541 -25.18 13.11 -30.64
N ARG A 542 -25.17 11.99 -29.94
CA ARG A 542 -24.71 11.86 -28.53
C ARG A 542 -23.34 12.50 -28.28
N SER A 543 -22.42 12.40 -29.23
CA SER A 543 -21.08 12.97 -29.11
C SER A 543 -21.10 14.47 -28.83
N PHE A 544 -21.93 15.25 -29.59
CA PHE A 544 -22.05 16.69 -29.39
C PHE A 544 -22.68 17.04 -28.04
N VAL A 545 -23.72 16.30 -27.63
CA VAL A 545 -24.39 16.51 -26.34
C VAL A 545 -23.41 16.22 -25.18
N ASN A 546 -22.68 15.11 -25.25
CA ASN A 546 -21.68 14.74 -24.24
C ASN A 546 -20.58 15.80 -24.14
N THR A 547 -20.03 16.25 -25.27
CA THR A 547 -18.96 17.25 -25.31
C THR A 547 -19.41 18.60 -24.77
N ALA A 548 -20.59 19.07 -25.18
CA ALA A 548 -21.16 20.33 -24.67
C ALA A 548 -21.38 20.27 -23.15
N PHE A 549 -21.97 19.19 -22.66
CA PHE A 549 -22.18 19.01 -21.23
C PHE A 549 -20.84 18.89 -20.45
N LEU A 550 -19.86 18.16 -20.99
CA LEU A 550 -18.52 18.03 -20.39
C LEU A 550 -17.86 19.40 -20.22
N THR A 551 -17.89 20.26 -21.23
CA THR A 551 -17.34 21.61 -21.17
C THR A 551 -17.95 22.42 -20.03
N LEU A 552 -19.28 22.37 -19.86
CA LEU A 552 -20.00 23.03 -18.77
C LEU A 552 -19.64 22.43 -17.41
N ALA A 553 -19.50 21.11 -17.33
CA ALA A 553 -19.16 20.39 -16.11
C ALA A 553 -17.71 20.68 -15.65
N ILE A 554 -16.75 20.73 -16.57
CA ILE A 554 -15.37 21.17 -16.28
C ILE A 554 -15.37 22.59 -15.74
N GLN A 555 -16.09 23.51 -16.37
CA GLN A 555 -16.22 24.88 -15.89
C GLN A 555 -16.87 24.97 -14.49
N ALA A 556 -17.78 24.04 -14.18
CA ALA A 556 -18.39 23.94 -12.86
C ALA A 556 -17.46 23.33 -11.80
N GLY A 557 -16.35 22.72 -12.20
CA GLY A 557 -15.33 22.13 -11.32
C GLY A 557 -15.27 20.60 -11.33
N LEU A 558 -15.77 19.95 -12.40
CA LEU A 558 -15.66 18.50 -12.56
C LEU A 558 -14.17 18.07 -12.62
N THR A 559 -13.79 17.11 -11.79
CA THR A 559 -12.42 16.61 -11.72
C THR A 559 -12.14 15.53 -12.76
N MET A 560 -13.08 14.59 -12.93
CA MET A 560 -12.95 13.47 -13.87
C MET A 560 -14.32 13.01 -14.42
N ALA A 561 -14.33 12.24 -15.49
CA ALA A 561 -15.53 11.58 -15.98
C ALA A 561 -15.27 10.15 -16.44
N ILE A 562 -16.22 9.26 -16.18
CA ILE A 562 -16.30 7.94 -16.81
C ILE A 562 -16.82 8.16 -18.22
N ALA A 563 -15.94 7.95 -19.21
CA ALA A 563 -16.22 8.25 -20.60
C ALA A 563 -15.39 7.38 -21.55
N ASN A 564 -15.75 7.39 -22.84
CA ASN A 564 -14.97 6.71 -23.87
C ASN A 564 -13.84 7.61 -24.40
N PRO A 565 -12.56 7.37 -24.08
CA PRO A 565 -11.44 8.21 -24.52
C PRO A 565 -11.16 8.11 -26.03
N SER A 566 -11.76 7.14 -26.76
CA SER A 566 -11.63 7.05 -28.22
C SER A 566 -12.47 8.08 -28.97
N GLN A 567 -13.25 8.91 -28.28
CA GLN A 567 -14.04 9.99 -28.89
C GLN A 567 -13.18 11.26 -29.01
N GLU A 568 -12.60 11.52 -30.18
CA GLU A 568 -11.70 12.66 -30.43
C GLU A 568 -12.32 14.00 -30.03
N LEU A 569 -13.61 14.21 -30.34
CA LEU A 569 -14.31 15.46 -29.99
C LEU A 569 -14.37 15.67 -28.47
N LEU A 570 -14.55 14.61 -27.69
CA LEU A 570 -14.59 14.64 -26.24
C LEU A 570 -13.18 14.92 -25.67
N MET A 571 -12.17 14.27 -26.21
CA MET A 571 -10.78 14.42 -25.73
C MET A 571 -10.15 15.76 -26.14
N SER A 572 -10.80 16.51 -27.04
CA SER A 572 -10.38 17.85 -27.48
C SER A 572 -10.92 18.99 -26.61
N CYS A 573 -11.76 18.67 -25.62
CA CYS A 573 -12.27 19.63 -24.62
C CYS A 573 -11.23 19.89 -23.58
#